data_f41390cc4e2337e859ebe474e376a2a0
#
_entry.id   f41390cc4e2337e859ebe474e376a2a0
#
_cell.length_a   1.000
_cell.length_b   1.000
_cell.length_c   1.000
_cell.angle_alpha   90.00
_cell.angle_beta   90.00
_cell.angle_gamma   90.00
#
_symmetry.space_group_name_H-M   'P 1'
#
loop_
_entity.id
_entity.type
_entity.pdbx_description
1 polymer ?
#
loop_
_entity_poly.entity_id
_entity_poly.type
_entity_poly.pdbx_seq_one_letter_code
_entity_poly.pdbx_strand_id
1 'polypeptide(L)'
;MRERHDWILADMIETRAEQTPDLDVLTFEHLSLDGGATPDEVRTYADLHRNGNRIAAALIAHGMERGDRFGLMMRNHPEYVETMIAASISGCVLVPIDPRTRGEKLAFMLQNAGCRGVICSDYCLAEVARARKQVPGIGWVLGLETGEGPEAVSLESEVAVDSMREALDKRSGILEPRLKDGNDPLQIIYTSGTTGDPKGLIFANVRFGGSSMLGTIFGYQADERPYTGLSLTHGNAQAVTLAPSLRMGLRAIFSRRFTKSKLFDVCRAHGATTFSQLGGMATAIYSEPERPNDADNPVRLLVSAGMPRAIWEAFEKRFALDIYEWYGAVEGGFCFKPVGEGPVGSFGKPGPNLELKILDENDVECPPGGVGQICSRPVSDTENAEVEYYDNPEASAKKTRGGWLRSGDMGHRDEEGWHYFDYREGGGLRHNGDFVNPGFVEKVIAEHPQVSDVFVYGVEAASGAPGEKDVVAAIVAKDAAEFSPSSVFQACRAGLESNFVPSYLQLVDEIPKTASEKPQQRFLLEAFTDRPEAVFSEERG
;
A
#
# COMPACT_ATOMS: atom_id res chain seq x y z
N MET A 1 11.37 35.14 -10.99
CA MET A 1 11.42 33.72 -10.58
C MET A 1 10.17 33.46 -9.75
N ARG A 2 9.45 32.40 -10.04
CA ARG A 2 8.32 31.94 -9.25
C ARG A 2 8.81 31.66 -7.82
N GLU A 3 8.01 32.01 -6.82
CA GLU A 3 8.27 31.58 -5.44
C GLU A 3 8.06 30.07 -5.33
N ARG A 4 9.08 29.33 -4.88
CA ARG A 4 9.02 27.89 -4.70
C ARG A 4 8.53 27.55 -3.32
N HIS A 5 7.78 26.47 -3.23
CA HIS A 5 7.25 25.98 -1.98
C HIS A 5 7.83 24.61 -1.64
N ASP A 6 8.62 24.53 -0.58
CA ASP A 6 9.36 23.31 -0.18
C ASP A 6 8.51 22.05 0.01
N TRP A 7 7.21 22.18 0.14
CA TRP A 7 6.28 21.06 0.29
C TRP A 7 5.56 20.65 -1.00
N ILE A 8 5.89 21.31 -2.11
CA ILE A 8 5.46 20.90 -3.44
C ILE A 8 6.55 20.04 -4.05
N LEU A 9 6.20 18.82 -4.50
CA LEU A 9 7.19 17.85 -4.99
C LEU A 9 8.02 18.40 -6.16
N ALA A 10 7.39 19.06 -7.14
CA ALA A 10 8.09 19.68 -8.27
C ALA A 10 9.13 20.71 -7.80
N ASP A 11 8.77 21.57 -6.86
CA ASP A 11 9.63 22.63 -6.32
C ASP A 11 10.78 22.06 -5.49
N MET A 12 10.48 21.05 -4.69
CA MET A 12 11.48 20.32 -3.91
C MET A 12 12.56 19.74 -4.82
N ILE A 13 12.15 19.03 -5.88
CA ILE A 13 13.10 18.39 -6.81
C ILE A 13 13.88 19.42 -7.61
N GLU A 14 13.25 20.49 -8.10
CA GLU A 14 13.93 21.58 -8.80
C GLU A 14 15.00 22.24 -7.90
N THR A 15 14.63 22.55 -6.64
CA THR A 15 15.55 23.14 -5.66
C THR A 15 16.74 22.22 -5.37
N ARG A 16 16.48 20.93 -5.18
CA ARG A 16 17.53 19.93 -4.92
C ARG A 16 18.43 19.72 -6.15
N ALA A 17 17.86 19.70 -7.36
CA ALA A 17 18.61 19.60 -8.59
C ALA A 17 19.55 20.80 -8.83
N GLU A 18 19.21 21.98 -8.31
CA GLU A 18 20.10 23.15 -8.33
C GLU A 18 21.20 23.07 -7.26
N GLN A 19 20.88 22.57 -6.06
CA GLN A 19 21.79 22.54 -4.92
C GLN A 19 22.77 21.38 -4.96
N THR A 20 22.28 20.18 -5.28
CA THR A 20 23.03 18.91 -5.25
C THR A 20 22.68 18.02 -6.44
N PRO A 21 22.91 18.48 -7.70
CA PRO A 21 22.44 17.79 -8.90
C PRO A 21 22.92 16.34 -9.00
N ASP A 22 24.16 16.09 -8.62
CA ASP A 22 24.86 14.81 -8.80
C ASP A 22 24.71 13.86 -7.61
N LEU A 23 23.91 14.22 -6.58
CA LEU A 23 23.65 13.32 -5.46
C LEU A 23 22.75 12.17 -5.92
N ASP A 24 23.25 10.95 -5.82
CA ASP A 24 22.54 9.68 -6.05
C ASP A 24 21.54 9.43 -4.90
N VAL A 25 20.35 10.01 -5.05
CA VAL A 25 19.33 10.04 -3.98
C VAL A 25 18.46 8.78 -3.96
N LEU A 26 18.28 8.09 -5.09
CA LEU A 26 17.50 6.85 -5.17
C LEU A 26 18.30 5.74 -5.85
N THR A 27 18.27 4.56 -5.24
CA THR A 27 18.81 3.32 -5.81
C THR A 27 17.69 2.28 -5.86
N PHE A 28 17.43 1.74 -7.05
CA PHE A 28 16.51 0.61 -7.25
C PHE A 28 17.36 -0.64 -7.48
N GLU A 29 17.41 -1.50 -6.47
CA GLU A 29 18.34 -2.63 -6.42
C GLU A 29 17.82 -3.85 -7.18
N HIS A 30 18.73 -4.64 -7.73
CA HIS A 30 18.44 -5.86 -8.46
C HIS A 30 18.93 -7.14 -7.76
N LEU A 31 19.61 -7.02 -6.62
CA LEU A 31 20.10 -8.16 -5.85
C LEU A 31 18.96 -9.10 -5.41
N SER A 32 17.82 -8.52 -5.00
CA SER A 32 16.66 -9.31 -4.58
C SER A 32 15.89 -9.90 -5.76
N LEU A 33 16.03 -9.34 -6.95
CA LEU A 33 15.30 -9.74 -8.16
C LEU A 33 16.01 -10.90 -8.88
N ASP A 34 17.30 -10.73 -9.21
CA ASP A 34 18.08 -11.64 -10.07
C ASP A 34 19.46 -12.01 -9.50
N GLY A 35 19.70 -11.71 -8.21
CA GLY A 35 20.98 -11.94 -7.56
C GLY A 35 22.06 -10.92 -7.92
N GLY A 36 21.67 -9.78 -8.48
CA GLY A 36 22.59 -8.72 -8.90
C GLY A 36 23.21 -8.97 -10.28
N ALA A 37 22.58 -9.79 -11.11
CA ALA A 37 23.01 -10.00 -12.49
C ALA A 37 22.78 -8.73 -13.34
N THR A 38 21.70 -8.01 -13.05
CA THR A 38 21.44 -6.69 -13.63
C THR A 38 22.00 -5.60 -12.71
N PRO A 39 22.66 -4.57 -13.22
CA PRO A 39 23.11 -3.42 -12.43
C PRO A 39 21.92 -2.66 -11.81
N ASP A 40 22.14 -2.12 -10.62
CA ASP A 40 21.16 -1.27 -9.95
C ASP A 40 20.88 -0.01 -10.78
N GLU A 41 19.64 0.46 -10.70
CA GLU A 41 19.23 1.72 -11.33
C GLU A 41 19.32 2.87 -10.33
N VAL A 42 20.27 3.75 -10.55
CA VAL A 42 20.51 4.92 -9.69
C VAL A 42 19.92 6.16 -10.32
N ARG A 43 19.35 7.04 -9.51
CA ARG A 43 18.87 8.36 -9.91
C ARG A 43 19.46 9.45 -9.04
N THR A 44 20.07 10.43 -9.69
CA THR A 44 20.46 11.70 -9.09
C THR A 44 19.29 12.69 -9.10
N TYR A 45 19.40 13.80 -8.37
CA TYR A 45 18.38 14.86 -8.46
C TYR A 45 18.30 15.46 -9.86
N ALA A 46 19.42 15.58 -10.59
CA ALA A 46 19.43 16.04 -11.96
C ALA A 46 18.65 15.06 -12.88
N ASP A 47 18.77 13.75 -12.64
CA ASP A 47 18.02 12.74 -13.38
C ASP A 47 16.52 12.85 -13.10
N LEU A 48 16.14 12.91 -11.84
CA LEU A 48 14.74 13.05 -11.41
C LEU A 48 14.08 14.30 -11.99
N HIS A 49 14.76 15.43 -11.91
CA HIS A 49 14.28 16.70 -12.46
C HIS A 49 14.12 16.63 -13.97
N ARG A 50 15.15 16.13 -14.69
CA ARG A 50 15.15 15.99 -16.15
C ARG A 50 14.04 15.06 -16.62
N ASN A 51 13.96 13.86 -16.03
CA ASN A 51 13.02 12.83 -16.46
C ASN A 51 11.59 13.20 -16.07
N GLY A 52 11.37 13.78 -14.88
CA GLY A 52 10.07 14.33 -14.49
C GLY A 52 9.54 15.36 -15.48
N ASN A 53 10.40 16.29 -15.97
CA ASN A 53 10.02 17.26 -17.00
C ASN A 53 9.68 16.58 -18.34
N ARG A 54 10.41 15.54 -18.75
CA ARG A 54 10.15 14.79 -19.98
C ARG A 54 8.82 14.05 -19.95
N ILE A 55 8.53 13.37 -18.85
CA ILE A 55 7.24 12.68 -18.66
C ILE A 55 6.11 13.71 -18.57
N ALA A 56 6.29 14.85 -17.89
CA ALA A 56 5.31 15.92 -17.87
C ALA A 56 5.01 16.46 -19.27
N ALA A 57 6.03 16.64 -20.10
CA ALA A 57 5.85 17.03 -21.50
C ALA A 57 5.08 15.96 -22.30
N ALA A 58 5.31 14.66 -22.04
CA ALA A 58 4.55 13.57 -22.67
C ALA A 58 3.08 13.59 -22.24
N LEU A 59 2.79 13.79 -20.95
CA LEU A 59 1.41 13.93 -20.46
C LEU A 59 0.68 15.10 -21.17
N ILE A 60 1.34 16.23 -21.29
CA ILE A 60 0.79 17.41 -22.00
C ILE A 60 0.57 17.11 -23.49
N ALA A 61 1.50 16.38 -24.14
CA ALA A 61 1.37 15.99 -25.54
C ALA A 61 0.18 15.02 -25.78
N HIS A 62 -0.20 14.22 -24.75
CA HIS A 62 -1.43 13.43 -24.75
C HIS A 62 -2.70 14.26 -24.45
N GLY A 63 -2.61 15.57 -24.40
CA GLY A 63 -3.74 16.47 -24.15
C GLY A 63 -4.18 16.49 -22.70
N MET A 64 -3.31 16.12 -21.75
CA MET A 64 -3.61 16.22 -20.34
C MET A 64 -3.53 17.66 -19.86
N GLU A 65 -4.52 18.06 -19.10
CA GLU A 65 -4.64 19.36 -18.48
C GLU A 65 -4.53 19.26 -16.95
N ARG A 66 -4.34 20.40 -16.28
CA ARG A 66 -4.34 20.44 -14.81
C ARG A 66 -5.63 19.84 -14.25
N GLY A 67 -5.48 18.93 -13.27
CA GLY A 67 -6.59 18.22 -12.65
C GLY A 67 -7.05 16.96 -13.39
N ASP A 68 -6.55 16.69 -14.59
CA ASP A 68 -6.80 15.42 -15.26
C ASP A 68 -6.10 14.27 -14.55
N ARG A 69 -6.73 13.10 -14.53
CA ARG A 69 -6.24 11.92 -13.83
C ARG A 69 -5.72 10.89 -14.80
N PHE A 70 -4.67 10.17 -14.37
CA PHE A 70 -4.14 9.02 -15.10
C PHE A 70 -3.69 7.93 -14.12
N GLY A 71 -3.81 6.68 -14.54
CA GLY A 71 -3.35 5.53 -13.77
C GLY A 71 -1.84 5.34 -13.87
N LEU A 72 -1.20 4.89 -12.78
CA LEU A 72 0.18 4.41 -12.78
C LEU A 72 0.23 3.00 -12.21
N MET A 73 0.62 2.02 -13.03
CA MET A 73 0.60 0.61 -12.68
C MET A 73 1.96 -0.05 -12.97
N MET A 74 2.84 -0.04 -12.00
CA MET A 74 4.16 -0.68 -12.05
C MET A 74 4.68 -0.95 -10.64
N ARG A 75 5.68 -1.86 -10.54
CA ARG A 75 6.46 -2.08 -9.31
C ARG A 75 7.31 -0.85 -9.00
N ASN A 76 8.19 -1.00 -8.01
CA ASN A 76 9.16 0.05 -7.66
C ASN A 76 10.21 0.19 -8.78
N HIS A 77 9.96 1.10 -9.70
CA HIS A 77 10.89 1.52 -10.75
C HIS A 77 11.24 3.00 -10.56
N PRO A 78 12.40 3.46 -11.05
CA PRO A 78 12.72 4.89 -11.04
C PRO A 78 11.64 5.74 -11.71
N GLU A 79 11.06 5.23 -12.80
CA GLU A 79 10.02 5.88 -13.58
C GLU A 79 8.72 6.09 -12.79
N TYR A 80 8.50 5.31 -11.70
CA TYR A 80 7.40 5.57 -10.77
C TYR A 80 7.56 6.94 -10.11
N VAL A 81 8.74 7.21 -9.53
CA VAL A 81 9.03 8.48 -8.86
C VAL A 81 9.10 9.63 -9.86
N GLU A 82 9.73 9.40 -11.01
CA GLU A 82 9.79 10.37 -12.11
C GLU A 82 8.38 10.76 -12.60
N THR A 83 7.44 9.79 -12.62
CA THR A 83 6.03 10.04 -12.95
C THR A 83 5.29 10.82 -11.84
N MET A 84 5.58 10.57 -10.55
CA MET A 84 5.04 11.40 -9.46
C MET A 84 5.49 12.86 -9.60
N ILE A 85 6.76 13.08 -9.93
CA ILE A 85 7.32 14.41 -10.18
C ILE A 85 6.63 15.05 -11.40
N ALA A 86 6.43 14.29 -12.47
CA ALA A 86 5.74 14.74 -13.67
C ALA A 86 4.28 15.14 -13.39
N ALA A 87 3.58 14.41 -12.54
CA ALA A 87 2.23 14.77 -12.09
C ALA A 87 2.23 16.13 -11.36
N SER A 88 3.19 16.34 -10.45
CA SER A 88 3.35 17.62 -9.74
C SER A 88 3.71 18.78 -10.70
N ILE A 89 4.55 18.54 -11.73
CA ILE A 89 4.90 19.56 -12.73
C ILE A 89 3.70 19.87 -13.63
N SER A 90 3.04 18.86 -14.19
CA SER A 90 1.92 19.04 -15.13
C SER A 90 0.63 19.50 -14.47
N GLY A 91 0.52 19.37 -13.14
CA GLY A 91 -0.73 19.57 -12.40
C GLY A 91 -1.75 18.46 -12.63
N CYS A 92 -1.35 17.35 -13.24
CA CYS A 92 -2.17 16.17 -13.38
C CYS A 92 -2.22 15.38 -12.06
N VAL A 93 -3.22 14.52 -11.92
CA VAL A 93 -3.43 13.73 -10.71
C VAL A 93 -3.11 12.27 -10.98
N LEU A 94 -2.14 11.75 -10.25
CA LEU A 94 -1.72 10.36 -10.32
C LEU A 94 -2.71 9.45 -9.59
N VAL A 95 -3.06 8.31 -10.19
CA VAL A 95 -3.79 7.22 -9.53
C VAL A 95 -2.86 6.02 -9.41
N PRO A 96 -2.20 5.83 -8.25
CA PRO A 96 -1.33 4.69 -8.02
C PRO A 96 -2.15 3.40 -7.94
N ILE A 97 -1.76 2.40 -8.74
CA ILE A 97 -2.44 1.11 -8.84
C ILE A 97 -1.42 0.01 -8.59
N ASP A 98 -1.69 -0.85 -7.61
CA ASP A 98 -0.84 -2.00 -7.35
C ASP A 98 -0.77 -2.90 -8.61
N PRO A 99 0.42 -3.30 -9.07
CA PRO A 99 0.58 -4.11 -10.28
C PRO A 99 -0.07 -5.50 -10.20
N ARG A 100 -0.51 -5.93 -9.02
CA ARG A 100 -1.29 -7.16 -8.82
C ARG A 100 -2.79 -6.98 -9.04
N THR A 101 -3.27 -5.73 -9.13
CA THR A 101 -4.69 -5.42 -9.34
C THR A 101 -5.19 -5.96 -10.69
N ARG A 102 -6.34 -6.63 -10.70
CA ARG A 102 -6.89 -7.34 -11.87
C ARG A 102 -8.37 -7.02 -12.07
N GLY A 103 -8.86 -7.36 -13.27
CA GLY A 103 -10.28 -7.48 -13.61
C GLY A 103 -11.12 -6.23 -13.30
N GLU A 104 -12.29 -6.46 -12.70
CA GLU A 104 -13.25 -5.39 -12.40
C GLU A 104 -12.73 -4.35 -11.42
N LYS A 105 -11.88 -4.73 -10.46
CA LYS A 105 -11.27 -3.79 -9.52
C LYS A 105 -10.42 -2.76 -10.24
N LEU A 106 -9.60 -3.19 -11.22
CA LEU A 106 -8.80 -2.29 -12.04
C LEU A 106 -9.69 -1.37 -12.87
N ALA A 107 -10.69 -1.93 -13.55
CA ALA A 107 -11.64 -1.16 -14.34
C ALA A 107 -12.40 -0.13 -13.48
N PHE A 108 -12.87 -0.55 -12.30
CA PHE A 108 -13.53 0.34 -11.34
C PHE A 108 -12.62 1.52 -10.93
N MET A 109 -11.38 1.26 -10.50
CA MET A 109 -10.47 2.33 -10.07
C MET A 109 -10.22 3.35 -11.17
N LEU A 110 -9.95 2.88 -12.40
CA LEU A 110 -9.71 3.73 -13.56
C LEU A 110 -10.96 4.55 -13.93
N GLN A 111 -12.12 3.92 -13.91
CA GLN A 111 -13.41 4.57 -14.25
C GLN A 111 -13.84 5.56 -13.17
N ASN A 112 -13.82 5.15 -11.89
CA ASN A 112 -14.22 5.99 -10.77
C ASN A 112 -13.34 7.23 -10.67
N ALA A 113 -12.00 7.10 -10.81
CA ALA A 113 -11.10 8.25 -10.86
C ALA A 113 -11.27 9.07 -12.14
N GLY A 114 -11.96 8.58 -13.17
CA GLY A 114 -12.07 9.22 -14.47
C GLY A 114 -10.70 9.39 -15.15
N CYS A 115 -9.88 8.33 -15.13
CA CYS A 115 -8.57 8.35 -15.77
C CYS A 115 -8.68 8.52 -17.28
N ARG A 116 -7.89 9.42 -17.86
CA ARG A 116 -7.81 9.67 -19.30
C ARG A 116 -6.74 8.83 -20.00
N GLY A 117 -5.81 8.28 -19.26
CA GLY A 117 -4.75 7.40 -19.72
C GLY A 117 -4.13 6.58 -18.61
N VAL A 118 -3.18 5.71 -18.99
CA VAL A 118 -2.45 4.86 -18.05
C VAL A 118 -0.97 4.82 -18.41
N ILE A 119 -0.11 4.98 -17.42
CA ILE A 119 1.31 4.63 -17.51
C ILE A 119 1.47 3.27 -16.83
N CYS A 120 2.05 2.29 -17.52
CA CYS A 120 2.24 0.96 -16.94
C CYS A 120 3.53 0.29 -17.44
N SER A 121 4.00 -0.71 -16.69
CA SER A 121 5.06 -1.60 -17.18
C SER A 121 4.49 -2.68 -18.12
N ASP A 122 5.37 -3.26 -18.92
CA ASP A 122 5.08 -4.34 -19.88
C ASP A 122 4.39 -5.55 -19.24
N TYR A 123 4.75 -5.93 -18.01
CA TYR A 123 4.11 -7.02 -17.26
C TYR A 123 2.70 -6.69 -16.74
N CYS A 124 2.26 -5.43 -16.81
CA CYS A 124 0.88 -5.00 -16.51
C CYS A 124 0.04 -4.76 -17.77
N LEU A 125 0.67 -4.69 -18.93
CA LEU A 125 0.05 -4.21 -20.17
C LEU A 125 -1.17 -5.03 -20.58
N ALA A 126 -1.13 -6.34 -20.44
CA ALA A 126 -2.26 -7.21 -20.78
C ALA A 126 -3.51 -6.91 -19.95
N GLU A 127 -3.34 -6.63 -18.65
CA GLU A 127 -4.45 -6.24 -17.77
C GLU A 127 -4.98 -4.84 -18.09
N VAL A 128 -4.09 -3.89 -18.34
CA VAL A 128 -4.46 -2.53 -18.75
C VAL A 128 -5.24 -2.56 -20.07
N ALA A 129 -4.81 -3.38 -21.04
CA ALA A 129 -5.50 -3.54 -22.31
C ALA A 129 -6.91 -4.13 -22.15
N ARG A 130 -7.11 -5.08 -21.21
CA ARG A 130 -8.44 -5.60 -20.87
C ARG A 130 -9.31 -4.52 -20.22
N ALA A 131 -8.78 -3.80 -19.24
CA ALA A 131 -9.51 -2.74 -18.55
C ALA A 131 -9.90 -1.60 -19.50
N ARG A 132 -9.03 -1.23 -20.46
CA ARG A 132 -9.30 -0.22 -21.49
C ARG A 132 -10.55 -0.52 -22.32
N LYS A 133 -10.85 -1.81 -22.58
CA LYS A 133 -12.06 -2.22 -23.31
C LYS A 133 -13.33 -1.95 -22.50
N GLN A 134 -13.24 -1.93 -21.18
CA GLN A 134 -14.36 -1.69 -20.25
C GLN A 134 -14.46 -0.20 -19.86
N VAL A 135 -13.37 0.56 -19.98
CA VAL A 135 -13.27 1.98 -19.61
C VAL A 135 -12.95 2.82 -20.85
N PRO A 136 -13.95 3.23 -21.64
CA PRO A 136 -13.74 3.97 -22.90
C PRO A 136 -13.03 5.31 -22.74
N GLY A 137 -12.99 5.86 -21.52
CA GLY A 137 -12.26 7.11 -21.19
C GLY A 137 -10.75 7.02 -21.33
N ILE A 138 -10.17 5.81 -21.33
CA ILE A 138 -8.72 5.60 -21.47
C ILE A 138 -8.30 5.83 -22.92
N GLY A 139 -7.86 7.04 -23.23
CA GLY A 139 -7.47 7.46 -24.58
C GLY A 139 -6.06 7.04 -24.99
N TRP A 140 -5.15 6.89 -24.03
CA TRP A 140 -3.74 6.58 -24.29
C TRP A 140 -3.15 5.64 -23.23
N VAL A 141 -2.09 4.94 -23.61
CA VAL A 141 -1.26 4.11 -22.72
C VAL A 141 0.20 4.40 -23.02
N LEU A 142 0.99 4.67 -21.98
CA LEU A 142 2.43 4.85 -22.05
C LEU A 142 3.10 3.66 -21.34
N GLY A 143 3.80 2.83 -22.11
CA GLY A 143 4.38 1.57 -21.64
C GLY A 143 5.85 1.69 -21.29
N LEU A 144 6.26 1.15 -20.14
CA LEU A 144 7.64 0.94 -19.75
C LEU A 144 8.04 -0.50 -20.06
N GLU A 145 9.01 -0.67 -20.97
CA GLU A 145 9.62 -1.96 -21.28
C GLU A 145 10.67 -2.30 -20.23
N THR A 146 10.40 -3.31 -19.42
CA THR A 146 11.30 -3.81 -18.37
C THR A 146 11.89 -5.17 -18.71
N GLY A 147 11.13 -6.01 -19.41
CA GLY A 147 11.47 -7.42 -19.63
C GLY A 147 11.41 -8.27 -18.34
N GLU A 148 10.84 -7.73 -17.26
CA GLU A 148 10.82 -8.37 -15.95
C GLU A 148 9.66 -9.36 -15.79
N GLY A 149 10.00 -10.65 -15.64
CA GLY A 149 9.04 -11.70 -15.34
C GLY A 149 8.33 -12.30 -16.57
N PRO A 150 7.61 -13.41 -16.37
CA PRO A 150 6.99 -14.17 -17.46
C PRO A 150 5.75 -13.47 -18.06
N GLU A 151 5.21 -12.46 -17.38
CA GLU A 151 4.03 -11.72 -17.82
C GLU A 151 4.39 -10.52 -18.71
N ALA A 152 5.69 -10.20 -18.86
CA ALA A 152 6.14 -9.11 -19.72
C ALA A 152 5.82 -9.40 -21.19
N VAL A 153 5.13 -8.46 -21.84
CA VAL A 153 4.73 -8.54 -23.23
C VAL A 153 5.33 -7.35 -24.00
N SER A 154 5.64 -7.54 -25.27
CA SER A 154 6.12 -6.43 -26.11
C SER A 154 5.05 -5.34 -26.22
N LEU A 155 5.46 -4.07 -26.16
CA LEU A 155 4.56 -2.93 -26.37
C LEU A 155 3.92 -2.96 -27.76
N GLU A 156 4.58 -3.55 -28.75
CA GLU A 156 4.05 -3.72 -30.10
C GLU A 156 2.91 -4.74 -30.19
N SER A 157 2.74 -5.61 -29.17
CA SER A 157 1.67 -6.61 -29.12
C SER A 157 0.27 -6.01 -28.92
N GLU A 158 0.21 -4.76 -28.46
CA GLU A 158 -1.04 -4.06 -28.18
C GLU A 158 -1.17 -2.80 -29.02
N VAL A 159 -2.36 -2.56 -29.54
CA VAL A 159 -2.62 -1.41 -30.42
C VAL A 159 -2.59 -0.11 -29.59
N ALA A 160 -1.84 0.88 -30.11
CA ALA A 160 -1.76 2.23 -29.58
C ALA A 160 -1.20 2.32 -28.12
N VAL A 161 -0.01 1.73 -27.93
CA VAL A 161 0.83 1.94 -26.73
C VAL A 161 2.06 2.75 -27.15
N ASP A 162 2.27 3.88 -26.49
CA ASP A 162 3.47 4.69 -26.68
C ASP A 162 4.60 4.21 -25.77
N SER A 163 5.85 4.39 -26.18
CA SER A 163 7.01 3.97 -25.40
C SER A 163 7.43 5.04 -24.39
N MET A 164 7.55 4.66 -23.11
CA MET A 164 8.13 5.50 -22.06
C MET A 164 9.59 5.86 -22.38
N ARG A 165 10.36 4.92 -22.95
CA ARG A 165 11.75 5.15 -23.37
C ARG A 165 11.84 6.28 -24.40
N GLU A 166 10.98 6.25 -25.43
CA GLU A 166 10.94 7.33 -26.42
C GLU A 166 10.56 8.67 -25.81
N ALA A 167 9.64 8.68 -24.84
CA ALA A 167 9.28 9.90 -24.12
C ALA A 167 10.47 10.45 -23.31
N LEU A 168 11.24 9.56 -22.67
CA LEU A 168 12.44 9.91 -21.90
C LEU A 168 13.63 10.33 -22.79
N ASP A 169 13.70 9.86 -24.02
CA ASP A 169 14.76 10.25 -24.97
C ASP A 169 14.49 11.60 -25.65
N LYS A 170 13.24 12.04 -25.71
CA LYS A 170 12.89 13.34 -26.28
C LYS A 170 13.44 14.48 -25.42
N ARG A 171 14.08 15.46 -26.07
CA ARG A 171 14.49 16.69 -25.38
C ARG A 171 13.24 17.51 -25.05
N SER A 172 13.03 17.81 -23.79
CA SER A 172 12.05 18.81 -23.32
C SER A 172 12.79 19.94 -22.63
N GLY A 173 12.22 21.15 -22.68
CA GLY A 173 12.64 22.23 -21.81
C GLY A 173 12.17 21.96 -20.36
N ILE A 174 12.67 22.75 -19.42
CA ILE A 174 12.14 22.82 -18.07
C ILE A 174 10.74 23.46 -18.15
N LEU A 175 9.75 22.81 -17.59
CA LEU A 175 8.37 23.27 -17.56
C LEU A 175 8.10 23.99 -16.24
N GLU A 176 7.37 25.09 -16.30
CA GLU A 176 6.82 25.70 -15.10
C GLU A 176 5.69 24.82 -14.56
N PRO A 177 5.69 24.48 -13.25
CA PRO A 177 4.61 23.73 -12.65
C PRO A 177 3.25 24.40 -12.84
N ARG A 178 2.25 23.59 -13.25
CA ARG A 178 0.91 24.05 -13.60
C ARG A 178 -0.08 24.02 -12.42
N LEU A 179 0.43 23.96 -11.20
CA LEU A 179 -0.39 23.97 -9.98
C LEU A 179 -0.96 25.37 -9.72
N LYS A 180 -2.14 25.42 -9.13
CA LYS A 180 -2.72 26.67 -8.60
C LYS A 180 -2.04 27.01 -7.27
N ASP A 181 -1.98 26.02 -6.38
CA ASP A 181 -1.30 26.10 -5.09
C ASP A 181 -0.94 24.68 -4.60
N GLY A 182 -0.35 24.57 -3.42
CA GLY A 182 0.08 23.28 -2.86
C GLY A 182 -1.07 22.34 -2.47
N ASN A 183 -2.32 22.82 -2.39
CA ASN A 183 -3.49 21.98 -2.09
C ASN A 183 -4.04 21.28 -3.34
N ASP A 184 -3.53 21.62 -4.52
CA ASP A 184 -3.85 20.84 -5.72
C ASP A 184 -3.52 19.36 -5.50
N PRO A 185 -4.42 18.44 -5.90
CA PRO A 185 -4.18 17.01 -5.76
C PRO A 185 -2.91 16.56 -6.49
N LEU A 186 -2.06 15.80 -5.81
CA LEU A 186 -0.95 15.07 -6.42
C LEU A 186 -1.40 13.69 -6.86
N GLN A 187 -2.18 13.01 -6.02
CA GLN A 187 -2.61 11.65 -6.29
C GLN A 187 -3.96 11.34 -5.63
N ILE A 188 -4.63 10.30 -6.15
CA ILE A 188 -5.80 9.67 -5.54
C ILE A 188 -5.40 8.27 -5.12
N ILE A 189 -5.22 8.05 -3.82
CA ILE A 189 -4.79 6.76 -3.26
C ILE A 189 -6.04 5.94 -2.91
N TYR A 190 -6.20 4.80 -3.57
CA TYR A 190 -7.30 3.88 -3.26
C TYR A 190 -6.97 3.02 -2.04
N THR A 191 -7.81 3.12 -1.02
CA THR A 191 -7.74 2.27 0.17
C THR A 191 -8.73 1.12 0.05
N SER A 192 -8.34 -0.08 0.52
CA SER A 192 -9.25 -1.22 0.62
C SER A 192 -10.26 -0.94 1.72
N GLY A 193 -11.45 -0.50 1.34
CA GLY A 193 -12.56 -0.37 2.29
C GLY A 193 -12.92 -1.74 2.88
N THR A 194 -13.27 -1.78 4.18
CA THR A 194 -13.73 -3.01 4.85
C THR A 194 -15.11 -3.48 4.35
N THR A 195 -15.82 -2.66 3.59
CA THR A 195 -17.20 -2.92 3.16
C THR A 195 -17.46 -2.30 1.78
N GLY A 196 -17.07 -2.96 0.70
CA GLY A 196 -17.42 -2.52 -0.65
C GLY A 196 -16.25 -2.08 -1.53
N ASP A 197 -16.54 -1.29 -2.55
CA ASP A 197 -15.57 -0.82 -3.54
C ASP A 197 -14.46 0.04 -2.91
N PRO A 198 -13.23 0.02 -3.47
CA PRO A 198 -12.13 0.85 -2.98
C PRO A 198 -12.50 2.32 -2.99
N LYS A 199 -12.08 3.06 -1.95
CA LYS A 199 -12.31 4.50 -1.84
C LYS A 199 -11.04 5.26 -2.18
N GLY A 200 -11.12 6.16 -3.14
CA GLY A 200 -10.01 7.02 -3.54
C GLY A 200 -9.87 8.21 -2.60
N LEU A 201 -8.79 8.27 -1.84
CA LEU A 201 -8.47 9.44 -0.99
C LEU A 201 -7.69 10.46 -1.82
N ILE A 202 -8.16 11.72 -1.81
CA ILE A 202 -7.44 12.83 -2.42
C ILE A 202 -6.23 13.19 -1.56
N PHE A 203 -5.05 13.19 -2.17
CA PHE A 203 -3.79 13.46 -1.50
C PHE A 203 -3.06 14.63 -2.18
N ALA A 204 -3.05 15.78 -1.51
CA ALA A 204 -2.49 17.02 -2.04
C ALA A 204 -0.96 17.03 -2.08
N ASN A 205 -0.37 17.91 -2.91
CA ASN A 205 1.07 18.12 -2.97
C ASN A 205 1.68 18.50 -1.62
N VAL A 206 1.09 19.46 -0.88
CA VAL A 206 1.58 19.85 0.46
C VAL A 206 1.50 18.72 1.47
N ARG A 207 0.56 17.80 1.32
CA ARG A 207 0.44 16.64 2.19
C ARG A 207 1.58 15.64 1.95
N PHE A 208 1.94 15.41 0.68
CA PHE A 208 3.13 14.61 0.35
C PHE A 208 4.40 15.27 0.92
N GLY A 209 4.59 16.57 0.67
CA GLY A 209 5.72 17.31 1.22
C GLY A 209 5.74 17.30 2.75
N GLY A 210 4.58 17.44 3.40
CA GLY A 210 4.45 17.36 4.86
C GLY A 210 4.88 16.00 5.42
N SER A 211 4.58 14.90 4.72
CA SER A 211 5.02 13.57 5.13
C SER A 211 6.56 13.42 5.15
N SER A 212 7.29 14.26 4.44
CA SER A 212 8.75 14.28 4.48
C SER A 212 9.33 14.63 5.86
N MET A 213 8.53 15.29 6.72
CA MET A 213 8.91 15.60 8.10
C MET A 213 8.99 14.35 8.99
N LEU A 214 8.38 13.24 8.57
CA LEU A 214 8.46 11.98 9.30
C LEU A 214 9.90 11.49 9.47
N GLY A 215 10.80 11.77 8.53
CA GLY A 215 12.22 11.46 8.69
C GLY A 215 12.84 12.11 9.93
N THR A 216 12.49 13.37 10.21
CA THR A 216 12.93 14.06 11.44
C THR A 216 12.29 13.45 12.68
N ILE A 217 11.02 13.09 12.62
CA ILE A 217 10.28 12.47 13.73
C ILE A 217 10.86 11.09 14.07
N PHE A 218 11.20 10.29 13.06
CA PHE A 218 11.86 8.99 13.25
C PHE A 218 13.34 9.09 13.61
N GLY A 219 13.92 10.29 13.65
CA GLY A 219 15.32 10.51 14.00
C GLY A 219 16.29 10.07 12.90
N TYR A 220 15.93 10.23 11.63
CA TYR A 220 16.87 9.99 10.52
C TYR A 220 18.04 10.96 10.58
N GLN A 221 19.24 10.43 10.44
CA GLN A 221 20.49 11.18 10.41
C GLN A 221 20.84 11.63 8.99
N ALA A 222 21.77 12.56 8.86
CA ALA A 222 22.19 13.09 7.55
C ALA A 222 22.86 12.04 6.63
N ASP A 223 23.43 11.00 7.21
CA ASP A 223 24.07 9.87 6.53
C ASP A 223 23.16 8.62 6.45
N GLU A 224 21.90 8.78 6.82
CA GLU A 224 20.94 7.68 6.78
C GLU A 224 20.74 7.14 5.36
N ARG A 225 20.59 5.82 5.26
CA ARG A 225 20.31 5.11 4.02
C ARG A 225 19.03 4.27 4.18
N PRO A 226 17.86 4.91 4.04
CA PRO A 226 16.59 4.23 4.21
C PRO A 226 16.34 3.19 3.12
N TYR A 227 15.84 2.02 3.52
CA TYR A 227 15.45 0.95 2.61
C TYR A 227 13.97 0.60 2.75
N THR A 228 13.34 0.28 1.63
CA THR A 228 12.02 -0.36 1.63
C THR A 228 11.83 -1.34 0.48
N GLY A 229 11.19 -2.47 0.77
CA GLY A 229 10.65 -3.40 -0.21
C GLY A 229 9.14 -3.25 -0.39
N LEU A 230 8.50 -2.31 0.34
CA LEU A 230 7.09 -2.00 0.18
C LEU A 230 6.85 -1.32 -1.18
N SER A 231 5.69 -1.61 -1.76
CA SER A 231 5.29 -0.95 -3.01
C SER A 231 5.11 0.56 -2.82
N LEU A 232 5.61 1.35 -3.76
CA LEU A 232 5.37 2.80 -3.82
C LEU A 232 3.89 3.16 -4.03
N THR A 233 3.03 2.20 -4.37
CA THR A 233 1.57 2.40 -4.37
C THR A 233 0.98 2.52 -2.96
N HIS A 234 1.74 2.15 -1.92
CA HIS A 234 1.34 2.27 -0.53
C HIS A 234 1.89 3.54 0.13
N GLY A 235 1.05 4.19 0.94
CA GLY A 235 1.42 5.41 1.65
C GLY A 235 2.66 5.26 2.55
N ASN A 236 2.92 4.08 3.15
CA ASN A 236 4.10 3.84 3.99
C ASN A 236 5.40 4.02 3.19
N ALA A 237 5.57 3.38 2.03
CA ALA A 237 6.79 3.50 1.22
C ALA A 237 7.06 4.96 0.80
N GLN A 238 5.98 5.69 0.49
CA GLN A 238 6.09 7.11 0.14
C GLN A 238 6.42 7.99 1.34
N ALA A 239 5.71 7.81 2.47
CA ALA A 239 5.81 8.71 3.62
C ALA A 239 7.02 8.43 4.51
N VAL A 240 7.41 7.15 4.68
CA VAL A 240 8.50 6.76 5.58
C VAL A 240 9.85 6.75 4.89
N THR A 241 9.89 6.37 3.60
CA THR A 241 11.16 6.22 2.87
C THR A 241 11.35 7.30 1.81
N LEU A 242 10.41 7.44 0.85
CA LEU A 242 10.61 8.30 -0.33
C LEU A 242 10.63 9.79 0.04
N ALA A 243 9.58 10.31 0.64
CA ALA A 243 9.44 11.75 0.89
C ALA A 243 10.55 12.31 1.83
N PRO A 244 10.91 11.64 2.96
CA PRO A 244 12.05 12.04 3.77
C PRO A 244 13.36 12.05 2.99
N SER A 245 13.60 11.02 2.17
CA SER A 245 14.85 10.92 1.39
C SER A 245 14.98 12.04 0.37
N LEU A 246 13.90 12.34 -0.36
CA LEU A 246 13.89 13.45 -1.33
C LEU A 246 14.10 14.82 -0.67
N ARG A 247 13.56 15.03 0.55
CA ARG A 247 13.72 16.29 1.25
C ARG A 247 15.08 16.43 1.92
N MET A 248 15.56 15.39 2.61
CA MET A 248 16.79 15.44 3.41
C MET A 248 18.05 15.17 2.58
N GLY A 249 17.92 14.65 1.36
CA GLY A 249 19.04 14.23 0.53
C GLY A 249 19.65 12.91 0.98
N LEU A 250 18.82 11.98 1.46
CA LEU A 250 19.25 10.65 1.87
C LEU A 250 19.30 9.71 0.69
N ARG A 251 20.25 8.76 0.69
CA ARG A 251 20.44 7.78 -0.38
C ARG A 251 19.56 6.57 -0.16
N ALA A 252 18.28 6.68 -0.52
CA ALA A 252 17.29 5.63 -0.31
C ALA A 252 17.47 4.45 -1.27
N ILE A 253 17.13 3.26 -0.77
CA ILE A 253 17.20 2.01 -1.51
C ILE A 253 15.79 1.40 -1.62
N PHE A 254 15.43 0.96 -2.82
CA PHE A 254 14.13 0.35 -3.13
C PHE A 254 14.32 -1.00 -3.79
N SER A 255 13.68 -2.05 -3.27
CA SER A 255 13.53 -3.32 -4.00
C SER A 255 12.28 -3.28 -4.88
N ARG A 256 12.28 -4.02 -5.99
CA ARG A 256 11.09 -4.19 -6.86
C ARG A 256 9.88 -4.71 -6.10
N ARG A 257 10.13 -5.54 -5.10
CA ARG A 257 9.14 -6.11 -4.19
C ARG A 257 9.80 -6.55 -2.89
N PHE A 258 9.02 -6.69 -1.85
CA PHE A 258 9.50 -7.29 -0.61
C PHE A 258 9.87 -8.76 -0.80
N THR A 259 11.07 -9.13 -0.37
CA THR A 259 11.57 -10.51 -0.36
C THR A 259 12.22 -10.79 0.99
N LYS A 260 11.47 -11.47 1.89
CA LYS A 260 11.86 -11.69 3.29
C LYS A 260 13.26 -12.30 3.46
N SER A 261 13.59 -13.29 2.61
CA SER A 261 14.88 -14.00 2.66
C SER A 261 16.07 -13.20 2.16
N LYS A 262 15.83 -12.07 1.46
CA LYS A 262 16.87 -11.23 0.85
C LYS A 262 17.03 -9.87 1.54
N LEU A 263 16.12 -9.49 2.44
CA LEU A 263 16.09 -8.16 3.05
C LEU A 263 17.45 -7.76 3.64
N PHE A 264 18.01 -8.56 4.54
CA PHE A 264 19.30 -8.23 5.17
C PHE A 264 20.49 -8.38 4.22
N ASP A 265 20.40 -9.20 3.18
CA ASP A 265 21.43 -9.28 2.14
C ASP A 265 21.48 -7.98 1.33
N VAL A 266 20.31 -7.43 0.99
CA VAL A 266 20.19 -6.10 0.35
C VAL A 266 20.70 -5.01 1.29
N CYS A 267 20.31 -5.03 2.56
CA CYS A 267 20.78 -4.04 3.53
C CYS A 267 22.31 -4.03 3.65
N ARG A 268 22.95 -5.20 3.70
CA ARG A 268 24.42 -5.32 3.73
C ARG A 268 25.08 -4.81 2.45
N ALA A 269 24.57 -5.24 1.30
CA ALA A 269 25.15 -4.88 0.01
C ALA A 269 25.11 -3.37 -0.25
N HIS A 270 24.05 -2.71 0.20
CA HIS A 270 23.82 -1.27 -0.06
C HIS A 270 24.10 -0.39 1.15
N GLY A 271 24.48 -0.96 2.30
CA GLY A 271 24.73 -0.20 3.53
C GLY A 271 23.48 0.48 4.07
N ALA A 272 22.29 -0.15 3.94
CA ALA A 272 21.05 0.40 4.45
C ALA A 272 21.06 0.46 5.98
N THR A 273 20.83 1.64 6.54
CA THR A 273 20.90 1.88 7.99
C THR A 273 19.54 1.85 8.68
N THR A 274 18.48 2.02 7.90
CA THR A 274 17.09 1.87 8.34
C THR A 274 16.28 1.10 7.31
N PHE A 275 15.23 0.44 7.77
CA PHE A 275 14.19 -0.03 6.85
C PHE A 275 12.79 0.17 7.43
N SER A 276 11.79 0.26 6.52
CA SER A 276 10.38 0.37 6.91
C SER A 276 9.65 -0.94 6.66
N GLN A 277 8.69 -1.26 7.55
CA GLN A 277 7.88 -2.46 7.43
C GLN A 277 6.45 -2.26 7.95
N LEU A 278 5.57 -3.19 7.56
CA LEU A 278 4.22 -3.37 8.08
C LEU A 278 4.14 -4.71 8.84
N GLY A 279 3.24 -4.82 9.81
CA GLY A 279 3.21 -5.89 10.80
C GLY A 279 3.42 -7.32 10.28
N GLY A 280 2.76 -7.74 9.19
CA GLY A 280 2.95 -9.07 8.61
C GLY A 280 4.36 -9.34 8.09
N MET A 281 5.08 -8.29 7.67
CA MET A 281 6.48 -8.40 7.24
C MET A 281 7.40 -8.76 8.41
N ALA A 282 7.20 -8.17 9.60
CA ALA A 282 8.01 -8.52 10.77
C ALA A 282 7.94 -10.01 11.08
N THR A 283 6.74 -10.56 11.11
CA THR A 283 6.53 -12.00 11.34
C THR A 283 7.18 -12.83 10.24
N ALA A 284 7.01 -12.43 8.98
CA ALA A 284 7.61 -13.15 7.85
C ALA A 284 9.14 -13.15 7.89
N ILE A 285 9.77 -12.02 8.24
CA ILE A 285 11.22 -11.90 8.41
C ILE A 285 11.69 -12.77 9.58
N TYR A 286 11.00 -12.69 10.72
CA TYR A 286 11.37 -13.43 11.93
C TYR A 286 11.23 -14.95 11.75
N SER A 287 10.28 -15.41 10.92
CA SER A 287 10.07 -16.83 10.62
C SER A 287 11.14 -17.45 9.70
N GLU A 288 11.99 -16.63 9.07
CA GLU A 288 13.13 -17.18 8.32
C GLU A 288 14.11 -17.91 9.26
N PRO A 289 14.76 -19.00 8.80
CA PRO A 289 15.77 -19.70 9.59
C PRO A 289 16.84 -18.73 10.11
N GLU A 290 17.25 -18.90 11.36
CA GLU A 290 18.34 -18.12 11.94
C GLU A 290 19.65 -18.32 11.17
N ARG A 291 20.37 -17.25 10.92
CA ARG A 291 21.67 -17.26 10.25
C ARG A 291 22.74 -16.73 11.21
N PRO A 292 23.98 -17.25 11.15
CA PRO A 292 25.08 -16.76 12.01
C PRO A 292 25.37 -15.27 11.88
N ASN A 293 24.97 -14.65 10.76
CA ASN A 293 25.20 -13.26 10.45
C ASN A 293 23.91 -12.39 10.54
N ASP A 294 22.87 -12.86 11.22
CA ASP A 294 21.62 -12.06 11.36
C ASP A 294 21.90 -10.72 12.03
N ALA A 295 22.73 -10.70 13.06
CA ALA A 295 23.14 -9.49 13.77
C ALA A 295 24.27 -8.69 13.05
N ASP A 296 24.92 -9.28 12.05
CA ASP A 296 25.97 -8.62 11.25
C ASP A 296 25.34 -7.93 10.04
N ASN A 297 24.73 -6.79 10.30
CA ASN A 297 24.08 -5.95 9.29
C ASN A 297 24.17 -4.47 9.69
N PRO A 298 24.11 -3.52 8.74
CA PRO A 298 24.25 -2.09 9.00
C PRO A 298 22.99 -1.42 9.55
N VAL A 299 21.89 -2.15 9.68
CA VAL A 299 20.60 -1.57 10.09
C VAL A 299 20.63 -1.24 11.57
N ARG A 300 20.48 0.03 11.90
CA ARG A 300 20.35 0.50 13.28
C ARG A 300 18.90 0.64 13.74
N LEU A 301 17.97 0.89 12.80
CA LEU A 301 16.60 1.26 13.11
C LEU A 301 15.60 0.58 12.15
N LEU A 302 14.62 -0.09 12.71
CA LEU A 302 13.40 -0.51 12.04
C LEU A 302 12.29 0.51 12.32
N VAL A 303 11.76 1.15 11.28
CA VAL A 303 10.56 1.99 11.38
C VAL A 303 9.35 1.11 11.08
N SER A 304 8.66 0.72 12.13
CA SER A 304 7.62 -0.29 12.10
C SER A 304 6.21 0.30 12.26
N ALA A 305 5.25 -0.25 11.52
CA ALA A 305 3.83 -0.03 11.77
C ALA A 305 3.14 -1.38 11.99
N GLY A 306 2.94 -1.74 13.25
CA GLY A 306 2.32 -2.98 13.67
C GLY A 306 3.30 -4.08 14.04
N MET A 307 4.37 -3.77 14.79
CA MET A 307 5.29 -4.78 15.33
C MET A 307 4.56 -5.71 16.30
N PRO A 308 4.53 -7.03 16.04
CA PRO A 308 3.89 -7.96 16.96
C PRO A 308 4.61 -8.02 18.31
N ARG A 309 3.84 -7.82 19.41
CA ARG A 309 4.38 -7.83 20.77
C ARG A 309 5.16 -9.12 21.09
N ALA A 310 4.67 -10.26 20.61
CA ALA A 310 5.24 -11.57 20.92
C ALA A 310 6.68 -11.79 20.41
N ILE A 311 7.07 -11.09 19.35
CA ILE A 311 8.41 -11.24 18.75
C ILE A 311 9.28 -9.98 18.90
N TRP A 312 8.78 -8.92 19.50
CA TRP A 312 9.45 -7.61 19.55
C TRP A 312 10.89 -7.67 20.07
N GLU A 313 11.05 -8.05 21.33
CA GLU A 313 12.38 -8.11 21.97
C GLU A 313 13.31 -9.17 21.31
N ALA A 314 12.73 -10.30 20.90
CA ALA A 314 13.48 -11.33 20.21
C ALA A 314 13.96 -10.89 18.83
N PHE A 315 13.17 -10.07 18.13
CA PHE A 315 13.53 -9.47 16.85
C PHE A 315 14.68 -8.46 17.00
N GLU A 316 14.57 -7.52 17.96
CA GLU A 316 15.66 -6.57 18.29
C GLU A 316 16.97 -7.29 18.61
N LYS A 317 16.89 -8.31 19.45
CA LYS A 317 18.06 -9.12 19.83
C LYS A 317 18.66 -9.90 18.65
N ARG A 318 17.82 -10.55 17.84
CA ARG A 318 18.27 -11.39 16.72
C ARG A 318 18.99 -10.57 15.66
N PHE A 319 18.46 -9.41 15.32
CA PHE A 319 18.97 -8.58 14.24
C PHE A 319 19.83 -7.40 14.72
N ALA A 320 20.03 -7.24 16.03
CA ALA A 320 20.82 -6.19 16.67
C ALA A 320 20.43 -4.77 16.21
N LEU A 321 19.14 -4.46 16.22
CA LEU A 321 18.57 -3.19 15.78
C LEU A 321 17.54 -2.68 16.79
N ASP A 322 17.25 -1.39 16.73
CA ASP A 322 16.18 -0.76 17.51
C ASP A 322 14.87 -0.67 16.70
N ILE A 323 13.73 -0.68 17.41
CA ILE A 323 12.42 -0.54 16.80
C ILE A 323 11.80 0.80 17.19
N TYR A 324 11.49 1.63 16.18
CA TYR A 324 10.62 2.78 16.28
C TYR A 324 9.23 2.36 15.79
N GLU A 325 8.25 2.28 16.67
CA GLU A 325 6.89 1.93 16.29
C GLU A 325 6.06 3.19 16.03
N TRP A 326 5.18 3.12 15.07
CA TRP A 326 4.23 4.18 14.79
C TRP A 326 2.91 3.61 14.29
N TYR A 327 1.85 4.40 14.40
CA TYR A 327 0.54 4.09 13.89
C TYR A 327 0.02 5.25 13.07
N GLY A 328 -0.74 4.95 12.01
CA GLY A 328 -1.42 5.93 11.18
C GLY A 328 -1.99 5.32 9.92
N ALA A 329 -2.83 6.10 9.26
CA ALA A 329 -3.40 5.76 7.97
C ALA A 329 -3.11 6.88 6.97
N VAL A 330 -3.39 6.62 5.69
CA VAL A 330 -3.29 7.65 4.66
C VAL A 330 -4.24 8.82 4.97
N GLU A 331 -5.33 8.55 5.65
CA GLU A 331 -6.28 9.55 6.13
C GLU A 331 -5.72 10.41 7.27
N GLY A 332 -4.80 9.92 8.09
CA GLY A 332 -4.19 10.61 9.24
C GLY A 332 -4.10 9.76 10.49
N GLY A 333 -4.13 10.39 11.66
CA GLY A 333 -4.16 9.69 12.95
C GLY A 333 -2.80 9.23 13.45
N PHE A 334 -1.72 9.98 13.21
CA PHE A 334 -0.35 9.55 13.50
C PHE A 334 -0.04 9.55 14.99
N CYS A 335 0.40 8.38 15.46
CA CYS A 335 0.94 8.16 16.80
C CYS A 335 2.36 7.61 16.69
N PHE A 336 3.17 7.88 17.72
CA PHE A 336 4.58 7.57 17.69
C PHE A 336 5.04 6.96 19.01
N LYS A 337 5.88 5.93 18.91
CA LYS A 337 6.58 5.29 20.02
C LYS A 337 8.07 5.28 19.72
N PRO A 338 8.82 6.29 20.21
CA PRO A 338 10.26 6.35 20.04
C PRO A 338 10.96 5.12 20.66
N VAL A 339 12.16 4.85 20.17
CA VAL A 339 13.01 3.76 20.68
C VAL A 339 13.20 3.88 22.19
N GLY A 340 13.01 2.76 22.89
CA GLY A 340 13.18 2.68 24.35
C GLY A 340 12.07 3.34 25.17
N GLU A 341 11.06 3.94 24.55
CA GLU A 341 9.96 4.56 25.26
C GLU A 341 8.74 3.63 25.34
N GLY A 342 8.03 3.66 26.46
CA GLY A 342 6.77 2.99 26.69
C GLY A 342 6.78 1.46 26.61
N PRO A 343 5.62 0.83 26.81
CA PRO A 343 5.49 -0.61 26.84
C PRO A 343 5.64 -1.27 25.45
N VAL A 344 6.20 -2.47 25.43
CA VAL A 344 6.26 -3.33 24.24
C VAL A 344 4.85 -3.68 23.77
N GLY A 345 4.61 -3.53 22.47
CA GLY A 345 3.31 -3.80 21.83
C GLY A 345 2.38 -2.58 21.75
N SER A 346 2.72 -1.46 22.41
CA SER A 346 2.05 -0.18 22.17
C SER A 346 2.49 0.42 20.84
N PHE A 347 1.57 1.07 20.13
CA PHE A 347 1.89 1.88 18.95
C PHE A 347 2.19 3.36 19.30
N GLY A 348 2.25 3.70 20.57
CA GLY A 348 2.69 5.01 21.02
C GLY A 348 1.60 5.95 21.48
N LYS A 349 1.90 7.23 21.39
CA LYS A 349 1.04 8.36 21.77
C LYS A 349 0.83 9.27 20.56
N PRO A 350 -0.27 10.03 20.53
CA PRO A 350 -0.52 10.97 19.44
C PRO A 350 0.57 12.03 19.36
N GLY A 351 0.86 12.49 18.15
CA GLY A 351 1.72 13.64 17.93
C GLY A 351 1.18 14.92 18.56
N PRO A 352 2.00 15.97 18.74
CA PRO A 352 1.65 17.15 19.54
C PRO A 352 0.43 17.92 19.02
N ASN A 353 0.11 17.80 17.73
CA ASN A 353 -1.03 18.47 17.10
C ASN A 353 -2.24 17.54 16.86
N LEU A 354 -2.26 16.40 17.53
CA LEU A 354 -3.29 15.38 17.38
C LEU A 354 -3.89 14.98 18.74
N GLU A 355 -5.21 15.04 18.84
CA GLU A 355 -5.96 14.41 19.92
C GLU A 355 -6.40 13.01 19.47
N LEU A 356 -6.19 12.01 20.31
CA LEU A 356 -6.61 10.64 20.10
C LEU A 356 -7.54 10.19 21.23
N LYS A 357 -8.64 9.54 20.86
CA LYS A 357 -9.58 8.93 21.81
C LYS A 357 -9.97 7.52 21.39
N ILE A 358 -10.26 6.71 22.37
CA ILE A 358 -10.89 5.41 22.19
C ILE A 358 -12.37 5.60 22.49
N LEU A 359 -13.23 5.50 21.47
CA LEU A 359 -14.67 5.76 21.58
C LEU A 359 -15.48 4.45 21.45
N ASP A 360 -16.48 4.29 22.30
CA ASP A 360 -17.43 3.19 22.19
C ASP A 360 -18.45 3.41 21.05
N GLU A 361 -19.41 2.52 20.92
CA GLU A 361 -20.48 2.59 19.91
C GLU A 361 -21.42 3.80 20.05
N ASN A 362 -21.47 4.39 21.25
CA ASN A 362 -22.27 5.57 21.58
C ASN A 362 -21.47 6.88 21.51
N ASP A 363 -20.23 6.83 20.99
CA ASP A 363 -19.30 7.95 20.90
C ASP A 363 -18.84 8.48 22.29
N VAL A 364 -18.88 7.62 23.31
CA VAL A 364 -18.37 7.90 24.66
C VAL A 364 -16.95 7.40 24.80
N GLU A 365 -16.08 8.19 25.42
CA GLU A 365 -14.69 7.81 25.65
C GLU A 365 -14.58 6.63 26.61
N CYS A 366 -13.91 5.56 26.18
CA CYS A 366 -13.65 4.39 26.99
C CYS A 366 -12.65 4.68 28.11
N PRO A 367 -12.84 4.12 29.32
CA PRO A 367 -11.83 4.19 30.37
C PRO A 367 -10.55 3.44 29.99
N PRO A 368 -9.43 3.64 30.69
CA PRO A 368 -8.23 2.84 30.49
C PRO A 368 -8.53 1.33 30.53
N GLY A 369 -7.97 0.58 29.55
CA GLY A 369 -8.26 -0.84 29.34
C GLY A 369 -9.57 -1.14 28.61
N GLY A 370 -10.46 -0.16 28.44
CA GLY A 370 -11.70 -0.31 27.67
C GLY A 370 -11.41 -0.29 26.16
N VAL A 371 -11.94 -1.28 25.44
CA VAL A 371 -11.79 -1.40 23.99
C VAL A 371 -12.85 -0.59 23.27
N GLY A 372 -12.44 0.19 22.29
CA GLY A 372 -13.31 0.99 21.43
C GLY A 372 -12.62 1.35 20.13
N GLN A 373 -13.28 2.15 19.30
CA GLN A 373 -12.71 2.60 18.04
C GLN A 373 -11.64 3.68 18.27
N ILE A 374 -10.49 3.54 17.63
CA ILE A 374 -9.43 4.54 17.62
C ILE A 374 -9.90 5.73 16.77
N CYS A 375 -10.05 6.88 17.39
CA CYS A 375 -10.52 8.11 16.75
C CYS A 375 -9.55 9.24 17.00
N SER A 376 -9.33 10.10 15.99
CA SER A 376 -8.39 11.22 16.10
C SER A 376 -8.93 12.51 15.49
N ARG A 377 -8.42 13.65 15.95
CA ARG A 377 -8.68 14.97 15.34
C ARG A 377 -7.52 15.92 15.61
N PRO A 378 -7.39 17.01 14.84
CA PRO A 378 -6.45 18.10 15.18
C PRO A 378 -6.75 18.69 16.56
N VAL A 379 -5.71 19.14 17.28
CA VAL A 379 -5.83 19.84 18.59
C VAL A 379 -6.31 21.29 18.45
N SER A 380 -6.67 21.76 17.29
CA SER A 380 -7.20 23.12 17.14
C SER A 380 -8.65 23.18 17.57
N ASP A 381 -9.03 24.20 18.32
CA ASP A 381 -10.40 24.42 18.84
C ASP A 381 -11.46 24.64 17.75
N THR A 382 -11.04 24.78 16.50
CA THR A 382 -11.89 25.18 15.37
C THR A 382 -11.93 24.16 14.25
N GLU A 383 -11.06 23.14 14.27
CA GLU A 383 -10.93 22.20 13.16
C GLU A 383 -11.41 20.81 13.53
N ASN A 384 -12.37 20.35 12.76
CA ASN A 384 -12.76 18.94 12.74
C ASN A 384 -11.76 18.14 11.90
N ALA A 385 -11.72 16.85 12.09
CA ALA A 385 -11.01 15.97 11.17
C ALA A 385 -11.62 16.10 9.77
N GLU A 386 -10.75 16.24 8.76
CA GLU A 386 -11.15 16.33 7.37
C GLU A 386 -10.57 15.15 6.58
N VAL A 387 -11.45 14.50 5.83
CA VAL A 387 -11.08 13.43 4.87
C VAL A 387 -11.93 13.64 3.63
N GLU A 388 -11.29 13.71 2.48
CA GLU A 388 -11.97 13.85 1.21
C GLU A 388 -11.76 12.59 0.35
N TYR A 389 -12.80 11.75 0.31
CA TYR A 389 -12.84 10.67 -0.66
C TYR A 389 -13.39 11.17 -1.99
N TYR A 390 -12.66 10.87 -3.05
CA TYR A 390 -12.99 11.28 -4.41
C TYR A 390 -14.37 10.76 -4.82
N ASP A 391 -15.24 11.66 -5.24
CA ASP A 391 -16.62 11.39 -5.67
C ASP A 391 -17.45 10.56 -4.66
N ASN A 392 -17.12 10.69 -3.36
CA ASN A 392 -17.82 9.94 -2.30
C ASN A 392 -18.01 10.78 -1.02
N PRO A 393 -18.87 11.82 -1.06
CA PRO A 393 -19.10 12.69 0.08
C PRO A 393 -19.75 11.99 1.27
N GLU A 394 -20.56 10.95 1.03
CA GLU A 394 -21.17 10.15 2.09
C GLU A 394 -20.11 9.39 2.89
N ALA A 395 -19.16 8.75 2.21
CA ALA A 395 -18.04 8.07 2.87
C ALA A 395 -17.15 9.06 3.63
N SER A 396 -16.91 10.25 3.08
CA SER A 396 -16.16 11.32 3.74
C SER A 396 -16.85 11.76 5.03
N ALA A 397 -18.14 12.04 5.00
CA ALA A 397 -18.94 12.42 6.16
C ALA A 397 -18.99 11.29 7.23
N LYS A 398 -19.14 10.03 6.80
CA LYS A 398 -19.11 8.88 7.71
C LYS A 398 -17.75 8.74 8.40
N LYS A 399 -16.66 8.95 7.64
CA LYS A 399 -15.28 8.82 8.14
C LYS A 399 -14.93 9.89 9.19
N THR A 400 -15.57 11.05 9.11
CA THR A 400 -15.33 12.21 10.00
C THR A 400 -16.52 12.54 10.91
N ARG A 401 -17.39 11.54 11.15
CA ARG A 401 -18.59 11.71 11.97
C ARG A 401 -18.25 12.26 13.38
N GLY A 402 -18.97 13.29 13.80
CA GLY A 402 -18.78 13.93 15.09
C GLY A 402 -17.49 14.75 15.21
N GLY A 403 -16.85 15.11 14.07
CA GLY A 403 -15.59 15.84 14.03
C GLY A 403 -14.35 15.00 14.28
N TRP A 404 -14.51 13.67 14.39
CA TRP A 404 -13.42 12.71 14.63
C TRP A 404 -13.14 11.88 13.38
N LEU A 405 -11.87 11.79 13.00
CA LEU A 405 -11.40 10.78 12.04
C LEU A 405 -11.59 9.40 12.66
N ARG A 406 -12.46 8.60 12.08
CA ARG A 406 -12.77 7.24 12.49
C ARG A 406 -11.85 6.27 11.76
N SER A 407 -10.89 5.68 12.48
CA SER A 407 -9.91 4.81 11.83
C SER A 407 -10.55 3.54 11.22
N GLY A 408 -11.55 2.98 11.90
CA GLY A 408 -12.07 1.64 11.66
C GLY A 408 -11.21 0.58 12.36
N ASP A 409 -10.24 0.98 13.17
CA ASP A 409 -9.43 0.10 14.00
C ASP A 409 -9.93 0.19 15.44
N MET A 410 -10.01 -0.96 16.10
CA MET A 410 -10.38 -1.09 17.50
C MET A 410 -9.10 -1.20 18.33
N GLY A 411 -9.11 -0.55 19.49
CA GLY A 411 -7.95 -0.53 20.35
C GLY A 411 -8.30 -0.07 21.76
N HIS A 412 -7.32 -0.01 22.61
CA HIS A 412 -7.44 0.51 23.96
C HIS A 412 -6.25 1.41 24.32
N ARG A 413 -6.36 2.11 25.44
CA ARG A 413 -5.24 2.81 26.07
C ARG A 413 -5.03 2.32 27.50
N ASP A 414 -3.80 2.38 27.98
CA ASP A 414 -3.53 2.09 29.38
C ASP A 414 -3.67 3.36 30.27
N GLU A 415 -3.41 3.21 31.57
CA GLU A 415 -3.49 4.30 32.55
C GLU A 415 -2.44 5.41 32.31
N GLU A 416 -1.32 5.08 31.64
CA GLU A 416 -0.24 6.01 31.29
C GLU A 416 -0.46 6.70 29.95
N GLY A 417 -1.54 6.35 29.23
CA GLY A 417 -1.93 6.92 27.95
C GLY A 417 -1.18 6.34 26.75
N TRP A 418 -0.58 5.15 26.87
CA TRP A 418 -0.09 4.39 25.74
C TRP A 418 -1.24 3.66 25.06
N HIS A 419 -1.23 3.65 23.71
CA HIS A 419 -2.31 3.08 22.91
C HIS A 419 -1.89 1.78 22.27
N TYR A 420 -2.88 0.89 22.09
CA TYR A 420 -2.71 -0.46 21.57
C TYR A 420 -3.75 -0.74 20.49
N PHE A 421 -3.32 -1.41 19.43
CA PHE A 421 -4.21 -1.95 18.41
C PHE A 421 -4.67 -3.35 18.82
N ASP A 422 -5.98 -3.58 18.80
CA ASP A 422 -6.55 -4.88 19.13
C ASP A 422 -7.01 -5.64 17.88
N TYR A 423 -7.91 -5.04 17.07
CA TYR A 423 -8.41 -5.64 15.84
C TYR A 423 -9.07 -4.58 14.93
N ARG A 424 -9.41 -4.98 13.70
CA ARG A 424 -10.09 -4.08 12.75
C ARG A 424 -11.60 -4.28 12.80
N GLU A 425 -12.36 -3.16 12.80
CA GLU A 425 -13.83 -3.19 12.74
C GLU A 425 -14.31 -3.92 11.47
N GLY A 426 -15.25 -4.86 11.63
CA GLY A 426 -15.77 -5.66 10.52
C GLY A 426 -14.94 -6.88 10.12
N GLY A 427 -13.90 -7.20 10.87
CA GLY A 427 -13.22 -8.50 10.78
C GLY A 427 -12.48 -8.78 9.47
N GLY A 428 -11.90 -7.77 8.85
CA GLY A 428 -11.00 -8.00 7.70
C GLY A 428 -9.96 -9.07 8.04
N LEU A 429 -9.75 -10.02 7.13
CA LEU A 429 -8.82 -11.11 7.33
C LEU A 429 -7.40 -10.62 7.05
N ARG A 430 -6.49 -10.78 8.00
CA ARG A 430 -5.08 -10.55 7.75
C ARG A 430 -4.48 -11.81 7.16
N HIS A 431 -4.03 -11.74 5.91
CA HIS A 431 -3.48 -12.88 5.19
C HIS A 431 -2.22 -12.48 4.42
N ASN A 432 -1.11 -13.14 4.70
CA ASN A 432 0.20 -12.87 4.09
C ASN A 432 0.63 -11.39 4.17
N GLY A 433 0.33 -10.72 5.29
CA GLY A 433 0.67 -9.33 5.53
C GLY A 433 -0.31 -8.30 4.97
N ASP A 434 -1.26 -8.70 4.15
CA ASP A 434 -2.29 -7.84 3.58
C ASP A 434 -3.64 -8.03 4.28
N PHE A 435 -4.46 -6.99 4.23
CA PHE A 435 -5.86 -7.09 4.64
C PHE A 435 -6.71 -7.56 3.47
N VAL A 436 -7.23 -8.77 3.58
CA VAL A 436 -8.20 -9.34 2.64
C VAL A 436 -9.60 -8.89 3.06
N ASN A 437 -10.30 -8.22 2.14
CA ASN A 437 -11.73 -7.95 2.31
C ASN A 437 -12.53 -9.17 1.86
N PRO A 438 -13.24 -9.87 2.77
CA PRO A 438 -14.05 -11.03 2.41
C PRO A 438 -15.04 -10.75 1.28
N GLY A 439 -15.68 -9.59 1.27
CA GLY A 439 -16.68 -9.23 0.28
C GLY A 439 -16.15 -9.18 -1.17
N PHE A 440 -14.88 -8.86 -1.38
CA PHE A 440 -14.28 -8.95 -2.73
C PHE A 440 -14.11 -10.39 -3.19
N VAL A 441 -13.68 -11.24 -2.27
CA VAL A 441 -13.50 -12.67 -2.55
C VAL A 441 -14.85 -13.30 -2.81
N GLU A 442 -15.84 -13.00 -1.97
CA GLU A 442 -17.23 -13.47 -2.11
C GLU A 442 -17.82 -13.06 -3.45
N LYS A 443 -17.61 -11.80 -3.88
CA LYS A 443 -18.12 -11.31 -5.16
C LYS A 443 -17.61 -12.15 -6.33
N VAL A 444 -16.31 -12.35 -6.43
CA VAL A 444 -15.70 -13.12 -7.54
C VAL A 444 -16.17 -14.58 -7.53
N ILE A 445 -16.29 -15.18 -6.34
CA ILE A 445 -16.76 -16.58 -6.22
C ILE A 445 -18.25 -16.69 -6.53
N ALA A 446 -19.08 -15.73 -6.10
CA ALA A 446 -20.52 -15.73 -6.36
C ALA A 446 -20.86 -15.64 -7.85
N GLU A 447 -20.01 -15.03 -8.67
CA GLU A 447 -20.17 -14.97 -10.12
C GLU A 447 -19.85 -16.30 -10.83
N HIS A 448 -19.22 -17.24 -10.13
CA HIS A 448 -18.89 -18.53 -10.71
C HIS A 448 -20.16 -19.38 -10.98
N PRO A 449 -20.31 -19.98 -12.17
CA PRO A 449 -21.56 -20.65 -12.58
C PRO A 449 -21.96 -21.84 -11.69
N GLN A 450 -21.02 -22.48 -11.01
CA GLN A 450 -21.28 -23.61 -10.12
C GLN A 450 -21.63 -23.20 -8.66
N VAL A 451 -21.54 -21.91 -8.32
CA VAL A 451 -21.75 -21.42 -6.95
C VAL A 451 -23.19 -20.92 -6.78
N SER A 452 -23.84 -21.33 -5.68
CA SER A 452 -25.17 -20.88 -5.27
C SER A 452 -25.12 -19.84 -4.15
N ASP A 453 -24.23 -20.05 -3.15
CA ASP A 453 -24.00 -19.10 -2.05
C ASP A 453 -22.53 -19.20 -1.60
N VAL A 454 -21.99 -18.13 -1.04
CA VAL A 454 -20.60 -18.09 -0.57
C VAL A 454 -20.49 -17.19 0.65
N PHE A 455 -19.63 -17.59 1.59
CA PHE A 455 -19.23 -16.79 2.73
C PHE A 455 -17.74 -16.97 3.00
N VAL A 456 -16.99 -15.87 3.09
CA VAL A 456 -15.55 -15.87 3.30
C VAL A 456 -15.21 -15.53 4.75
N TYR A 457 -14.35 -16.36 5.35
CA TYR A 457 -13.90 -16.20 6.73
C TYR A 457 -12.45 -16.65 6.90
N GLY A 458 -11.87 -16.44 8.08
CA GLY A 458 -10.50 -16.81 8.40
C GLY A 458 -10.39 -17.93 9.40
N VAL A 459 -9.46 -18.85 9.16
CA VAL A 459 -8.95 -19.82 10.13
C VAL A 459 -7.55 -19.41 10.60
N GLU A 460 -7.02 -20.05 11.63
CA GLU A 460 -5.63 -19.83 12.02
C GLU A 460 -4.70 -20.19 10.87
N ALA A 461 -3.75 -19.31 10.59
CA ALA A 461 -2.83 -19.54 9.48
C ALA A 461 -2.00 -20.81 9.72
N ALA A 462 -1.87 -21.66 8.70
CA ALA A 462 -1.06 -22.88 8.76
C ALA A 462 0.42 -22.57 9.09
N SER A 463 0.88 -21.35 8.82
CA SER A 463 2.20 -20.85 9.20
C SER A 463 2.39 -20.67 10.72
N GLY A 464 1.31 -20.66 11.50
CA GLY A 464 1.32 -20.36 12.94
C GLY A 464 1.67 -18.90 13.26
N ALA A 465 1.68 -18.00 12.26
CA ALA A 465 2.03 -16.60 12.44
C ALA A 465 0.97 -15.87 13.26
N PRO A 466 1.33 -15.23 14.39
CA PRO A 466 0.36 -14.56 15.25
C PRO A 466 -0.41 -13.46 14.52
N GLY A 467 -1.75 -13.51 14.60
CA GLY A 467 -2.63 -12.51 13.98
C GLY A 467 -2.88 -12.70 12.48
N GLU A 468 -2.20 -13.64 11.83
CA GLU A 468 -2.45 -14.02 10.45
C GLU A 468 -3.57 -15.07 10.38
N LYS A 469 -4.34 -15.04 9.29
CA LYS A 469 -5.41 -15.99 9.01
C LYS A 469 -5.26 -16.56 7.62
N ASP A 470 -5.56 -17.84 7.47
CA ASP A 470 -5.79 -18.40 6.15
C ASP A 470 -7.22 -18.11 5.70
N VAL A 471 -7.36 -17.70 4.46
CA VAL A 471 -8.67 -17.33 3.89
C VAL A 471 -9.41 -18.60 3.48
N VAL A 472 -10.60 -18.79 4.01
CA VAL A 472 -11.51 -19.89 3.67
C VAL A 472 -12.75 -19.32 2.99
N ALA A 473 -13.11 -19.85 1.83
CA ALA A 473 -14.40 -19.60 1.19
C ALA A 473 -15.32 -20.81 1.41
N ALA A 474 -16.33 -20.66 2.28
CA ALA A 474 -17.42 -21.62 2.38
C ALA A 474 -18.37 -21.44 1.19
N ILE A 475 -18.58 -22.49 0.44
CA ILE A 475 -19.32 -22.48 -0.84
C ILE A 475 -20.49 -23.45 -0.76
N VAL A 476 -21.67 -22.97 -1.12
CA VAL A 476 -22.81 -23.81 -1.46
C VAL A 476 -22.82 -23.99 -2.97
N ALA A 477 -22.57 -25.21 -3.43
CA ALA A 477 -22.61 -25.50 -4.86
C ALA A 477 -24.06 -25.60 -5.37
N LYS A 478 -24.31 -25.24 -6.64
CA LYS A 478 -25.59 -25.49 -7.29
C LYS A 478 -25.85 -26.99 -7.48
N ASP A 479 -24.79 -27.73 -7.77
CA ASP A 479 -24.77 -29.20 -7.82
C ASP A 479 -23.43 -29.65 -7.21
N ALA A 480 -23.50 -30.30 -6.05
CA ALA A 480 -22.31 -30.77 -5.34
C ALA A 480 -21.55 -31.89 -6.09
N ALA A 481 -22.24 -32.65 -6.93
CA ALA A 481 -21.64 -33.75 -7.71
C ALA A 481 -20.82 -33.22 -8.92
N GLU A 482 -21.17 -32.05 -9.42
CA GLU A 482 -20.47 -31.39 -10.53
C GLU A 482 -19.49 -30.31 -10.08
N PHE A 483 -19.38 -30.05 -8.78
CA PHE A 483 -18.54 -29.01 -8.24
C PHE A 483 -17.04 -29.27 -8.50
N SER A 484 -16.39 -28.29 -9.13
CA SER A 484 -14.96 -28.35 -9.45
C SER A 484 -14.17 -27.29 -8.66
N PRO A 485 -13.51 -27.64 -7.56
CA PRO A 485 -12.69 -26.70 -6.79
C PRO A 485 -11.62 -26.00 -7.64
N SER A 486 -10.98 -26.72 -8.55
CA SER A 486 -9.95 -26.18 -9.44
C SER A 486 -10.48 -25.06 -10.36
N SER A 487 -11.73 -25.18 -10.82
CA SER A 487 -12.39 -24.15 -11.63
C SER A 487 -12.65 -22.88 -10.83
N VAL A 488 -13.06 -23.01 -9.57
CA VAL A 488 -13.27 -21.87 -8.66
C VAL A 488 -11.95 -21.19 -8.32
N PHE A 489 -10.89 -21.94 -7.99
CA PHE A 489 -9.55 -21.37 -7.78
C PHE A 489 -9.03 -20.64 -9.03
N GLN A 490 -9.28 -21.19 -10.22
CA GLN A 490 -8.90 -20.53 -11.47
C GLN A 490 -9.64 -19.19 -11.65
N ALA A 491 -10.94 -19.14 -11.34
CA ALA A 491 -11.71 -17.89 -11.38
C ALA A 491 -11.18 -16.88 -10.36
N CYS A 492 -10.84 -17.32 -9.13
CA CYS A 492 -10.21 -16.46 -8.11
C CYS A 492 -8.88 -15.88 -8.60
N ARG A 493 -8.01 -16.71 -9.20
CA ARG A 493 -6.73 -16.22 -9.75
C ARG A 493 -6.88 -15.23 -10.89
N ALA A 494 -7.93 -15.36 -11.68
CA ALA A 494 -8.21 -14.47 -12.79
C ALA A 494 -8.81 -13.12 -12.35
N GLY A 495 -9.56 -13.11 -11.25
CA GLY A 495 -10.32 -11.95 -10.78
C GLY A 495 -9.80 -11.27 -9.52
N LEU A 496 -8.87 -11.89 -8.78
CA LEU A 496 -8.36 -11.40 -7.49
C LEU A 496 -6.85 -11.18 -7.52
N GLU A 497 -6.39 -10.33 -6.62
CA GLU A 497 -4.98 -10.22 -6.27
C GLU A 497 -4.50 -11.52 -5.60
N SER A 498 -3.23 -11.88 -5.78
CA SER A 498 -2.68 -13.16 -5.30
C SER A 498 -2.93 -13.45 -3.82
N ASN A 499 -2.91 -12.40 -2.98
CA ASN A 499 -3.14 -12.50 -1.53
C ASN A 499 -4.62 -12.61 -1.16
N PHE A 500 -5.52 -12.38 -2.11
CA PHE A 500 -6.97 -12.50 -1.94
C PHE A 500 -7.51 -13.85 -2.40
N VAL A 501 -6.69 -14.64 -3.10
CA VAL A 501 -7.08 -16.00 -3.48
C VAL A 501 -7.22 -16.84 -2.20
N PRO A 502 -8.36 -17.49 -1.96
CA PRO A 502 -8.56 -18.31 -0.77
C PRO A 502 -7.49 -19.40 -0.64
N SER A 503 -7.01 -19.62 0.58
CA SER A 503 -6.15 -20.78 0.90
C SER A 503 -6.94 -22.08 0.81
N TYR A 504 -8.24 -22.01 1.14
CA TYR A 504 -9.13 -23.16 1.17
C TYR A 504 -10.50 -22.82 0.60
N LEU A 505 -11.10 -23.77 -0.12
CA LEU A 505 -12.52 -23.80 -0.44
C LEU A 505 -13.17 -24.88 0.43
N GLN A 506 -14.23 -24.52 1.16
CA GLN A 506 -15.00 -25.44 1.99
C GLN A 506 -16.36 -25.65 1.35
N LEU A 507 -16.64 -26.88 0.89
CA LEU A 507 -17.97 -27.21 0.36
C LEU A 507 -18.95 -27.49 1.52
N VAL A 508 -20.06 -26.77 1.56
CA VAL A 508 -21.09 -26.88 2.58
C VAL A 508 -22.49 -27.03 1.94
N ASP A 509 -23.39 -27.68 2.66
CA ASP A 509 -24.76 -27.85 2.20
C ASP A 509 -25.54 -26.53 2.28
N GLU A 510 -25.26 -25.72 3.32
CA GLU A 510 -25.82 -24.37 3.51
C GLU A 510 -24.84 -23.49 4.30
N ILE A 511 -24.97 -22.18 4.17
CA ILE A 511 -24.31 -21.21 5.04
C ILE A 511 -25.24 -20.93 6.23
N PRO A 512 -24.88 -21.34 7.45
CA PRO A 512 -25.70 -21.08 8.63
C PRO A 512 -25.90 -19.58 8.85
N LYS A 513 -27.17 -19.14 9.01
CA LYS A 513 -27.52 -17.73 9.19
C LYS A 513 -28.37 -17.53 10.44
N THR A 514 -28.30 -16.34 11.01
CA THR A 514 -29.23 -15.90 12.09
C THR A 514 -30.61 -15.59 11.50
N ALA A 515 -31.61 -15.34 12.37
CA ALA A 515 -32.91 -14.86 11.93
C ALA A 515 -32.89 -13.50 11.20
N SER A 516 -31.78 -12.75 11.31
CA SER A 516 -31.52 -11.51 10.57
C SER A 516 -30.59 -11.72 9.38
N GLU A 517 -30.50 -12.93 8.84
CA GLU A 517 -29.71 -13.32 7.67
C GLU A 517 -28.18 -13.11 7.81
N LYS A 518 -27.66 -12.94 9.03
CA LYS A 518 -26.21 -12.81 9.26
C LYS A 518 -25.56 -14.19 9.32
N PRO A 519 -24.52 -14.46 8.52
CA PRO A 519 -23.75 -15.71 8.56
C PRO A 519 -23.17 -15.98 9.96
N GLN A 520 -23.22 -17.25 10.34
CA GLN A 520 -22.75 -17.72 11.66
C GLN A 520 -21.44 -18.51 11.48
N GLN A 521 -20.34 -17.80 11.42
CA GLN A 521 -19.00 -18.34 11.18
C GLN A 521 -18.62 -19.50 12.12
N ARG A 522 -19.07 -19.50 13.37
CA ARG A 522 -18.72 -20.54 14.34
C ARG A 522 -19.04 -21.97 13.87
N PHE A 523 -20.18 -22.15 13.23
CA PHE A 523 -20.57 -23.47 12.71
C PHE A 523 -19.77 -23.89 11.49
N LEU A 524 -19.33 -22.94 10.67
CA LEU A 524 -18.43 -23.19 9.55
C LEU A 524 -17.04 -23.58 10.03
N LEU A 525 -16.54 -22.96 11.11
CA LEU A 525 -15.28 -23.32 11.76
C LEU A 525 -15.30 -24.73 12.35
N GLU A 526 -16.41 -25.11 13.01
CA GLU A 526 -16.63 -26.46 13.51
C GLU A 526 -16.60 -27.46 12.34
N ALA A 527 -17.38 -27.22 11.29
CA ALA A 527 -17.43 -28.07 10.10
C ALA A 527 -16.11 -28.13 9.33
N PHE A 528 -15.32 -27.05 9.32
CA PHE A 528 -13.99 -27.03 8.70
C PHE A 528 -13.03 -28.06 9.34
N THR A 529 -13.13 -28.22 10.65
CA THR A 529 -12.30 -29.17 11.40
C THR A 529 -12.85 -30.59 11.32
N ASP A 530 -14.19 -30.73 11.40
CA ASP A 530 -14.86 -32.03 11.52
C ASP A 530 -15.04 -32.76 10.17
N ARG A 531 -14.98 -32.01 9.05
CA ARG A 531 -15.21 -32.55 7.69
C ARG A 531 -14.07 -32.17 6.73
N PRO A 532 -12.83 -32.64 6.98
CA PRO A 532 -11.67 -32.27 6.16
C PRO A 532 -11.80 -32.74 4.70
N GLU A 533 -12.60 -33.75 4.40
CA GLU A 533 -12.90 -34.22 3.04
C GLU A 533 -13.68 -33.21 2.18
N ALA A 534 -14.35 -32.26 2.82
CA ALA A 534 -15.07 -31.17 2.16
C ALA A 534 -14.22 -29.90 2.01
N VAL A 535 -12.95 -29.92 2.42
CA VAL A 535 -12.01 -28.79 2.38
C VAL A 535 -10.96 -29.05 1.30
N PHE A 536 -10.86 -28.14 0.35
CA PHE A 536 -9.92 -28.22 -0.76
C PHE A 536 -8.89 -27.10 -0.62
N SER A 537 -7.60 -27.46 -0.60
CA SER A 537 -6.50 -26.50 -0.60
C SER A 537 -6.11 -26.14 -2.03
N GLU A 538 -5.63 -24.93 -2.21
CA GLU A 538 -4.98 -24.55 -3.44
C GLU A 538 -3.64 -25.29 -3.53
N GLU A 539 -3.45 -26.13 -4.54
CA GLU A 539 -2.13 -26.67 -4.87
C GLU A 539 -1.30 -25.51 -5.44
N ARG A 540 -0.41 -24.99 -4.60
CA ARG A 540 0.58 -24.00 -5.04
C ARG A 540 1.64 -24.77 -5.83
N GLY A 541 1.51 -24.73 -7.18
CA GLY A 541 2.51 -25.21 -8.11
C GLY A 541 3.83 -24.47 -8.01
#